data_ac11d395d4f66cadfe95dc838764eb04
#
_entry.id   ac11d395d4f66cadfe95dc838764eb04
#
_cell.length_a   1.000
_cell.length_b   1.000
_cell.length_c   1.000
_cell.angle_alpha   90.00
_cell.angle_beta   90.00
_cell.angle_gamma   90.00
#
_symmetry.space_group_name_H-M   'P 1'
#
loop_
_entity.id
_entity.type
_entity.pdbx_description
1 polymer ?
#
loop_
_entity_poly.entity_id
_entity_poly.type
_entity_poly.pdbx_seq_one_letter_code
_entity_poly.pdbx_strand_id
1 'polypeptide(L)'
;MIKKINLGVLISGSGNTLQNFIDKIESGKLPATIQIVISSKPDVAGLERARKHGIHTAVIPYSDYPDVDTFSRAITAELDKYPIDLITLAGFLHFFRIPEKYQRKVMNVHPGLIPAFCGHNYYGRKVHEAVISYGAKVSGCTVHFADNIYDNGPIIIQRTVPVFDDDTPDTLAERVLKQECEAYPAAIRVFSEGRLKIEGRKVRIITPEQDKTEKKF
;
A
#
# COMPACT_ATOMS: atom_id res chain seq x y z
N MET A 1 4.44 -22.58 -10.81
CA MET A 1 3.61 -22.30 -9.60
C MET A 1 3.86 -20.85 -9.20
N ILE A 2 2.80 -20.07 -8.93
CA ILE A 2 2.94 -18.69 -8.42
C ILE A 2 3.56 -18.78 -7.03
N LYS A 3 4.66 -18.07 -6.80
CA LYS A 3 5.33 -18.04 -5.49
C LYS A 3 4.45 -17.30 -4.48
N LYS A 4 4.10 -17.94 -3.39
CA LYS A 4 3.44 -17.28 -2.25
C LYS A 4 4.45 -16.40 -1.54
N ILE A 5 4.13 -15.12 -1.31
CA ILE A 5 5.02 -14.15 -0.65
C ILE A 5 4.54 -13.80 0.75
N ASN A 6 5.46 -13.36 1.59
CA ASN A 6 5.22 -12.97 2.98
C ASN A 6 5.07 -11.45 3.08
N LEU A 7 3.95 -11.00 3.64
CA LEU A 7 3.63 -9.58 3.82
C LEU A 7 3.83 -9.14 5.27
N GLY A 8 4.47 -7.97 5.44
CA GLY A 8 4.32 -7.14 6.62
C GLY A 8 3.34 -6.02 6.29
N VAL A 9 2.32 -5.82 7.10
CA VAL A 9 1.28 -4.81 6.84
C VAL A 9 1.32 -3.73 7.91
N LEU A 10 1.52 -2.46 7.50
CA LEU A 10 1.51 -1.31 8.40
C LEU A 10 0.16 -0.59 8.29
N ILE A 11 -0.46 -0.31 9.44
CA ILE A 11 -1.78 0.33 9.55
C ILE A 11 -1.79 1.44 10.60
N SER A 12 -2.79 2.34 10.54
CA SER A 12 -3.05 3.36 11.57
C SER A 12 -4.54 3.51 11.92
N GLY A 13 -5.43 2.66 11.37
CA GLY A 13 -6.87 2.89 11.52
C GLY A 13 -7.75 1.67 11.28
N SER A 14 -8.83 1.85 10.52
CA SER A 14 -9.90 0.87 10.32
C SER A 14 -9.47 -0.47 9.72
N GLY A 15 -8.40 -0.48 8.93
CA GLY A 15 -7.88 -1.70 8.31
C GLY A 15 -8.75 -2.24 7.16
N ASN A 16 -9.46 -1.38 6.42
CA ASN A 16 -10.26 -1.82 5.27
C ASN A 16 -9.40 -2.47 4.19
N THR A 17 -8.25 -1.88 3.88
CA THR A 17 -7.27 -2.45 2.94
C THR A 17 -6.71 -3.78 3.45
N LEU A 18 -6.41 -3.87 4.75
CA LEU A 18 -5.99 -5.12 5.39
C LEU A 18 -7.06 -6.21 5.25
N GLN A 19 -8.35 -5.89 5.53
CA GLN A 19 -9.44 -6.86 5.36
C GLN A 19 -9.53 -7.34 3.91
N ASN A 20 -9.45 -6.43 2.95
CA ASN A 20 -9.44 -6.81 1.54
C ASN A 20 -8.29 -7.77 1.19
N PHE A 21 -7.09 -7.59 1.77
CA PHE A 21 -5.99 -8.54 1.59
C PHE A 21 -6.33 -9.90 2.19
N ILE A 22 -6.86 -9.93 3.41
CA ILE A 22 -7.26 -11.17 4.10
C ILE A 22 -8.28 -11.93 3.25
N ASP A 23 -9.36 -11.29 2.81
CA ASP A 23 -10.43 -11.89 2.01
C ASP A 23 -9.89 -12.46 0.68
N LYS A 24 -8.98 -11.73 0.02
CA LYS A 24 -8.37 -12.20 -1.23
C LYS A 24 -7.34 -13.32 -1.04
N ILE A 25 -6.67 -13.36 0.10
CA ILE A 25 -5.77 -14.47 0.49
C ILE A 25 -6.59 -15.73 0.76
N GLU A 26 -7.63 -15.63 1.57
CA GLU A 26 -8.50 -16.75 1.95
C GLU A 26 -9.25 -17.32 0.74
N SER A 27 -9.69 -16.46 -0.18
CA SER A 27 -10.31 -16.89 -1.44
C SER A 27 -9.31 -17.39 -2.50
N GLY A 28 -8.01 -17.47 -2.20
CA GLY A 28 -6.97 -17.91 -3.12
C GLY A 28 -6.66 -16.94 -4.28
N LYS A 29 -7.22 -15.73 -4.24
CA LYS A 29 -7.03 -14.69 -5.27
C LYS A 29 -5.73 -13.91 -5.11
N LEU A 30 -5.14 -13.86 -3.91
CA LEU A 30 -3.87 -13.22 -3.62
C LEU A 30 -2.88 -14.25 -3.07
N PRO A 31 -1.79 -14.57 -3.80
CA PRO A 31 -0.80 -15.57 -3.38
C PRO A 31 0.17 -14.98 -2.34
N ALA A 32 -0.34 -14.73 -1.14
CA ALA A 32 0.43 -14.13 -0.06
C ALA A 32 0.07 -14.75 1.30
N THR A 33 0.92 -14.50 2.31
CA THR A 33 0.66 -14.74 3.72
C THR A 33 0.99 -13.47 4.49
N ILE A 34 0.09 -12.98 5.32
CA ILE A 34 0.38 -11.87 6.22
C ILE A 34 1.09 -12.44 7.45
N GLN A 35 2.36 -12.10 7.62
CA GLN A 35 3.19 -12.56 8.74
C GLN A 35 2.94 -11.73 10.00
N ILE A 36 2.76 -10.42 9.81
CA ILE A 36 2.54 -9.48 10.91
C ILE A 36 1.76 -8.25 10.43
N VAL A 37 0.91 -7.73 11.31
CA VAL A 37 0.28 -6.41 11.18
C VAL A 37 0.84 -5.51 12.28
N ILE A 38 1.46 -4.40 11.90
CA ILE A 38 1.99 -3.40 12.83
C ILE A 38 1.11 -2.16 12.77
N SER A 39 0.60 -1.74 13.91
CA SER A 39 -0.18 -0.49 14.01
C SER A 39 0.62 0.60 14.70
N SER A 40 0.54 1.83 14.14
CA SER A 40 1.09 3.03 14.78
C SER A 40 0.17 3.64 15.85
N LYS A 41 -0.98 3.00 16.11
CA LYS A 41 -1.94 3.42 17.13
C LYS A 41 -2.48 2.18 17.85
N PRO A 42 -2.69 2.25 19.17
CA PRO A 42 -3.43 1.22 19.90
C PRO A 42 -4.91 1.22 19.50
N ASP A 43 -5.61 0.17 19.87
CA ASP A 43 -7.09 0.06 19.86
C ASP A 43 -7.77 0.44 18.53
N VAL A 44 -7.12 0.16 17.40
CA VAL A 44 -7.70 0.37 16.07
C VAL A 44 -8.39 -0.89 15.55
N ALA A 45 -9.49 -0.72 14.81
CA ALA A 45 -10.26 -1.84 14.27
C ALA A 45 -9.43 -2.78 13.36
N GLY A 46 -8.38 -2.27 12.73
CA GLY A 46 -7.47 -3.08 11.92
C GLY A 46 -6.73 -4.15 12.72
N LEU A 47 -6.36 -3.88 13.98
CA LEU A 47 -5.75 -4.89 14.86
C LEU A 47 -6.76 -6.00 15.23
N GLU A 48 -8.02 -5.65 15.49
CA GLU A 48 -9.08 -6.62 15.77
C GLU A 48 -9.33 -7.54 14.56
N ARG A 49 -9.30 -6.97 13.35
CA ARG A 49 -9.40 -7.77 12.11
C ARG A 49 -8.26 -8.78 12.02
N ALA A 50 -7.01 -8.35 12.23
CA ALA A 50 -5.85 -9.24 12.20
C ALA A 50 -5.95 -10.37 13.22
N ARG A 51 -6.31 -10.05 14.48
CA ARG A 51 -6.45 -11.04 15.56
C ARG A 51 -7.54 -12.07 15.28
N LYS A 52 -8.69 -11.66 14.72
CA LYS A 52 -9.79 -12.57 14.34
C LYS A 52 -9.36 -13.62 13.30
N HIS A 53 -8.36 -13.30 12.47
CA HIS A 53 -7.81 -14.19 11.46
C HIS A 53 -6.50 -14.88 11.90
N GLY A 54 -6.15 -14.81 13.20
CA GLY A 54 -4.96 -15.47 13.75
C GLY A 54 -3.63 -14.86 13.27
N ILE A 55 -3.64 -13.61 12.77
CA ILE A 55 -2.46 -12.92 12.28
C ILE A 55 -1.74 -12.25 13.45
N HIS A 56 -0.41 -12.37 13.51
CA HIS A 56 0.40 -11.70 14.52
C HIS A 56 0.23 -10.17 14.44
N THR A 57 0.15 -9.53 15.60
CA THR A 57 -0.02 -8.08 15.69
C THR A 57 1.01 -7.46 16.62
N ALA A 58 1.51 -6.29 16.27
CA ALA A 58 2.30 -5.43 17.15
C ALA A 58 1.73 -4.01 17.14
N VAL A 59 1.89 -3.31 18.27
CA VAL A 59 1.55 -1.89 18.39
C VAL A 59 2.83 -1.13 18.67
N ILE A 60 3.14 -0.17 17.80
CA ILE A 60 4.31 0.71 17.90
C ILE A 60 3.76 2.12 17.76
N PRO A 61 3.33 2.77 18.87
CA PRO A 61 2.71 4.08 18.82
C PRO A 61 3.77 5.14 18.44
N TYR A 62 3.43 6.00 17.48
CA TYR A 62 4.33 7.08 17.06
C TYR A 62 4.67 8.01 18.22
N SER A 63 3.72 8.24 19.14
CA SER A 63 3.89 9.08 20.33
C SER A 63 5.00 8.63 21.28
N ASP A 64 5.41 7.37 21.22
CA ASP A 64 6.41 6.81 22.13
C ASP A 64 7.86 7.06 21.64
N TYR A 65 8.01 7.73 20.48
CA TYR A 65 9.29 7.96 19.85
C TYR A 65 9.54 9.46 19.63
N PRO A 66 10.75 9.94 19.87
CA PRO A 66 11.08 11.37 19.75
C PRO A 66 11.12 11.85 18.29
N ASP A 67 11.34 10.94 17.35
CA ASP A 67 11.49 11.28 15.94
C ASP A 67 11.12 10.10 15.01
N VAL A 68 11.01 10.42 13.72
CA VAL A 68 10.70 9.45 12.65
C VAL A 68 11.75 8.34 12.54
N ASP A 69 13.01 8.65 12.82
CA ASP A 69 14.09 7.68 12.63
C ASP A 69 14.07 6.60 13.71
N THR A 70 13.86 6.98 14.96
CA THR A 70 13.70 6.02 16.07
C THR A 70 12.43 5.20 15.94
N PHE A 71 11.32 5.82 15.55
CA PHE A 71 10.07 5.13 15.23
C PHE A 71 10.24 4.12 14.11
N SER A 72 10.86 4.52 13.00
CA SER A 72 11.09 3.64 11.86
C SER A 72 12.03 2.48 12.17
N ARG A 73 13.04 2.70 13.03
CA ARG A 73 13.90 1.61 13.52
C ARG A 73 13.13 0.59 14.35
N ALA A 74 12.20 1.03 15.20
CA ALA A 74 11.36 0.11 15.98
C ALA A 74 10.46 -0.75 15.08
N ILE A 75 9.82 -0.15 14.07
CA ILE A 75 9.03 -0.89 13.06
C ILE A 75 9.93 -1.89 12.33
N THR A 76 11.11 -1.46 11.90
CA THR A 76 12.07 -2.31 11.19
C THR A 76 12.50 -3.49 12.03
N ALA A 77 12.82 -3.27 13.31
CA ALA A 77 13.22 -4.33 14.24
C ALA A 77 12.10 -5.36 14.48
N GLU A 78 10.83 -4.91 14.46
CA GLU A 78 9.71 -5.81 14.58
C GLU A 78 9.49 -6.63 13.31
N LEU A 79 9.56 -5.99 12.13
CA LEU A 79 9.47 -6.67 10.83
C LEU A 79 10.57 -7.72 10.65
N ASP A 80 11.78 -7.47 11.15
CA ASP A 80 12.95 -8.35 11.02
C ASP A 80 12.81 -9.69 11.76
N LYS A 81 11.84 -9.81 12.65
CA LYS A 81 11.54 -11.08 13.33
C LYS A 81 10.82 -12.09 12.40
N TYR A 82 10.38 -11.63 11.23
CA TYR A 82 9.59 -12.41 10.29
C TYR A 82 10.24 -12.44 8.89
N PRO A 83 10.00 -13.50 8.11
CA PRO A 83 10.51 -13.61 6.74
C PRO A 83 9.68 -12.73 5.78
N ILE A 84 9.87 -11.41 5.78
CA ILE A 84 9.10 -10.46 4.97
C ILE A 84 9.69 -10.31 3.57
N ASP A 85 8.89 -10.59 2.55
CA ASP A 85 9.21 -10.35 1.14
C ASP A 85 8.78 -8.95 0.70
N LEU A 86 7.64 -8.45 1.21
CA LEU A 86 7.05 -7.15 0.85
C LEU A 86 6.37 -6.51 2.06
N ILE A 87 6.59 -5.23 2.26
CA ILE A 87 5.88 -4.39 3.23
C ILE A 87 4.78 -3.63 2.50
N THR A 88 3.58 -3.56 3.07
CA THR A 88 2.46 -2.79 2.52
C THR A 88 2.00 -1.74 3.52
N LEU A 89 1.92 -0.48 3.07
CA LEU A 89 1.33 0.61 3.82
C LEU A 89 -0.18 0.62 3.52
N ALA A 90 -0.98 0.15 4.47
CA ALA A 90 -2.42 -0.05 4.31
C ALA A 90 -3.21 0.94 5.17
N GLY A 91 -3.22 2.20 4.78
CA GLY A 91 -3.75 3.30 5.60
C GLY A 91 -2.81 3.64 6.76
N PHE A 92 -1.53 3.63 6.51
CA PHE A 92 -0.50 4.02 7.47
C PHE A 92 -0.24 5.53 7.38
N LEU A 93 -0.47 6.25 8.47
CA LEU A 93 -0.51 7.72 8.46
C LEU A 93 0.82 8.41 8.83
N HIS A 94 1.81 7.66 9.30
CA HIS A 94 3.10 8.20 9.68
C HIS A 94 4.15 7.93 8.61
N PHE A 95 5.17 8.78 8.56
CA PHE A 95 6.30 8.52 7.68
C PHE A 95 7.08 7.31 8.20
N PHE A 96 7.35 6.36 7.32
CA PHE A 96 8.23 5.22 7.58
C PHE A 96 9.51 5.42 6.77
N ARG A 97 10.62 5.70 7.47
CA ARG A 97 11.93 5.78 6.83
C ARG A 97 12.39 4.37 6.47
N ILE A 98 12.38 4.12 5.18
CA ILE A 98 12.66 2.81 4.60
C ILE A 98 14.16 2.56 4.62
N PRO A 99 14.67 1.55 5.36
CA PRO A 99 16.06 1.18 5.35
C PRO A 99 16.46 0.54 4.01
N GLU A 100 17.74 0.55 3.69
CA GLU A 100 18.28 0.08 2.41
C GLU A 100 17.82 -1.34 2.04
N LYS A 101 17.80 -2.25 3.00
CA LYS A 101 17.38 -3.65 2.81
C LYS A 101 15.92 -3.82 2.35
N TYR A 102 15.07 -2.82 2.61
CA TYR A 102 13.66 -2.79 2.20
C TYR A 102 13.38 -1.83 1.04
N GLN A 103 14.39 -1.21 0.46
CA GLN A 103 14.23 -0.43 -0.76
C GLN A 103 13.60 -1.30 -1.86
N ARG A 104 12.60 -0.74 -2.59
CA ARG A 104 11.80 -1.45 -3.61
C ARG A 104 11.02 -2.67 -3.09
N LYS A 105 10.86 -2.78 -1.76
CA LYS A 105 10.05 -3.80 -1.08
C LYS A 105 8.99 -3.18 -0.15
N VAL A 106 8.68 -1.93 -0.33
CA VAL A 106 7.58 -1.24 0.36
C VAL A 106 6.65 -0.70 -0.69
N MET A 107 5.37 -1.04 -0.60
CA MET A 107 4.32 -0.50 -1.47
C MET A 107 3.34 0.35 -0.65
N ASN A 108 2.82 1.38 -1.29
CA ASN A 108 1.74 2.22 -0.77
C ASN A 108 0.61 2.32 -1.79
N VAL A 109 -0.61 2.55 -1.29
CA VAL A 109 -1.73 3.03 -2.11
C VAL A 109 -2.09 4.44 -1.67
N HIS A 110 -2.07 5.36 -2.63
CA HIS A 110 -2.52 6.75 -2.45
C HIS A 110 -3.91 6.92 -3.09
N PRO A 111 -4.90 7.54 -2.41
CA PRO A 111 -6.26 7.69 -2.91
C PRO A 111 -6.40 8.87 -3.90
N GLY A 112 -5.43 9.02 -4.79
CA GLY A 112 -5.35 10.04 -5.82
C GLY A 112 -4.48 9.60 -6.99
N LEU A 113 -4.49 10.39 -8.05
CA LEU A 113 -3.67 10.15 -9.24
C LEU A 113 -2.35 10.93 -9.12
N ILE A 114 -1.29 10.30 -8.61
CA ILE A 114 0.05 10.90 -8.55
C ILE A 114 0.47 11.33 -9.98
N PRO A 115 1.01 12.54 -10.18
CA PRO A 115 1.56 13.47 -9.19
C PRO A 115 0.59 14.54 -8.66
N ALA A 116 -0.69 14.49 -8.98
CA ALA A 116 -1.66 15.45 -8.48
C ALA A 116 -2.20 15.07 -7.09
N PHE A 117 -2.51 16.08 -6.26
CA PHE A 117 -3.12 15.91 -4.93
C PHE A 117 -2.43 14.85 -4.05
N CYS A 118 -1.09 14.87 -4.01
CA CYS A 118 -0.26 13.92 -3.27
C CYS A 118 0.86 14.63 -2.49
N GLY A 119 1.60 13.86 -1.69
CA GLY A 119 2.69 14.38 -0.86
C GLY A 119 2.26 14.71 0.57
N HIS A 120 3.08 15.48 1.28
CA HIS A 120 2.85 15.82 2.67
C HIS A 120 1.47 16.47 2.89
N ASN A 121 0.73 15.99 3.88
CA ASN A 121 -0.65 16.40 4.22
C ASN A 121 -1.77 15.96 3.26
N TYR A 122 -1.49 15.32 2.13
CA TYR A 122 -2.50 14.72 1.26
C TYR A 122 -2.73 13.25 1.62
N TYR A 123 -3.75 12.96 2.44
CA TYR A 123 -4.14 11.61 2.82
C TYR A 123 -5.63 11.50 3.13
N GLY A 124 -6.21 10.33 2.89
CA GLY A 124 -7.60 10.01 3.18
C GLY A 124 -8.57 11.05 2.62
N ARG A 125 -9.52 11.50 3.43
CA ARG A 125 -10.57 12.45 3.04
C ARG A 125 -10.03 13.75 2.44
N LYS A 126 -8.87 14.25 2.90
CA LYS A 126 -8.28 15.51 2.41
C LYS A 126 -7.95 15.48 0.91
N VAL A 127 -7.61 14.31 0.37
CA VAL A 127 -7.36 14.16 -1.07
C VAL A 127 -8.65 14.39 -1.85
N HIS A 128 -9.75 13.78 -1.42
CA HIS A 128 -11.05 13.91 -2.09
C HIS A 128 -11.61 15.32 -1.98
N GLU A 129 -11.46 15.96 -0.83
CA GLU A 129 -11.80 17.38 -0.63
C GLU A 129 -11.04 18.30 -1.60
N ALA A 130 -9.73 18.07 -1.74
CA ALA A 130 -8.90 18.85 -2.65
C ALA A 130 -9.29 18.64 -4.13
N VAL A 131 -9.55 17.37 -4.53
CA VAL A 131 -9.99 17.03 -5.89
C VAL A 131 -11.29 17.73 -6.24
N ILE A 132 -12.30 17.69 -5.36
CA ILE A 132 -13.62 18.31 -5.56
C ILE A 132 -13.47 19.83 -5.57
N SER A 133 -12.77 20.40 -4.58
CA SER A 133 -12.56 21.86 -4.49
C SER A 133 -11.82 22.44 -5.68
N TYR A 134 -10.91 21.66 -6.29
CA TYR A 134 -10.20 22.06 -7.51
C TYR A 134 -11.09 22.02 -8.76
N GLY A 135 -12.19 21.26 -8.73
CA GLY A 135 -13.06 21.04 -9.88
C GLY A 135 -12.53 20.00 -10.87
N ALA A 136 -11.67 19.09 -10.42
CA ALA A 136 -11.18 17.99 -11.27
C ALA A 136 -12.33 17.08 -11.69
N LYS A 137 -12.31 16.59 -12.94
CA LYS A 137 -13.36 15.71 -13.48
C LYS A 137 -12.98 14.23 -13.42
N VAL A 138 -11.73 13.94 -13.06
CA VAL A 138 -11.19 12.58 -12.91
C VAL A 138 -10.37 12.52 -11.64
N SER A 139 -10.56 11.45 -10.87
CA SER A 139 -9.76 11.07 -9.73
C SER A 139 -9.38 9.58 -9.84
N GLY A 140 -8.92 8.97 -8.76
CA GLY A 140 -8.59 7.56 -8.75
C GLY A 140 -7.66 7.18 -7.62
N CYS A 141 -6.91 6.08 -7.81
CA CYS A 141 -5.88 5.66 -6.89
C CYS A 141 -4.57 5.32 -7.60
N THR A 142 -3.49 5.39 -6.85
CA THR A 142 -2.14 5.04 -7.32
C THR A 142 -1.50 4.05 -6.36
N VAL A 143 -1.11 2.88 -6.86
CA VAL A 143 -0.23 1.94 -6.16
C VAL A 143 1.19 2.17 -6.66
N HIS A 144 2.11 2.43 -5.74
CA HIS A 144 3.50 2.74 -6.07
C HIS A 144 4.46 2.09 -5.07
N PHE A 145 5.71 1.93 -5.45
CA PHE A 145 6.74 1.67 -4.47
C PHE A 145 6.95 2.93 -3.62
N ALA A 146 6.94 2.77 -2.31
CA ALA A 146 7.30 3.86 -1.41
C ALA A 146 8.83 4.05 -1.41
N ASP A 147 9.25 5.29 -1.30
CA ASP A 147 10.61 5.72 -1.04
C ASP A 147 10.65 6.67 0.16
N ASN A 148 11.79 7.30 0.42
CA ASN A 148 11.95 8.23 1.54
C ASN A 148 11.48 9.67 1.23
N ILE A 149 10.52 9.81 0.30
CA ILE A 149 9.80 11.05 -0.01
C ILE A 149 8.31 10.69 -0.13
N TYR A 150 7.42 11.49 0.45
CA TYR A 150 5.98 11.22 0.39
C TYR A 150 5.49 11.09 -1.06
N ASP A 151 4.80 9.99 -1.35
CA ASP A 151 4.10 9.68 -2.61
C ASP A 151 4.96 9.89 -3.88
N ASN A 152 6.30 9.72 -3.75
CA ASN A 152 7.24 10.02 -4.84
C ASN A 152 7.73 8.79 -5.61
N GLY A 153 7.70 7.62 -5.03
CA GLY A 153 8.31 6.42 -5.62
C GLY A 153 7.67 5.93 -6.93
N PRO A 154 8.29 4.97 -7.62
CA PRO A 154 7.85 4.48 -8.92
C PRO A 154 6.43 3.91 -8.91
N ILE A 155 5.60 4.38 -9.84
CA ILE A 155 4.18 3.98 -9.97
C ILE A 155 4.08 2.59 -10.59
N ILE A 156 3.27 1.73 -9.98
CA ILE A 156 3.03 0.36 -10.44
C ILE A 156 1.70 0.28 -11.20
N ILE A 157 0.61 0.74 -10.56
CA ILE A 157 -0.76 0.72 -11.13
C ILE A 157 -1.45 2.03 -10.77
N GLN A 158 -2.15 2.60 -11.75
CA GLN A 158 -3.13 3.66 -11.53
C GLN A 158 -4.49 3.20 -12.04
N ARG A 159 -5.55 3.55 -11.30
CA ARG A 159 -6.95 3.35 -11.72
C ARG A 159 -7.72 4.64 -11.57
N THR A 160 -8.48 5.00 -12.57
CA THR A 160 -9.26 6.24 -12.63
C THR A 160 -10.71 6.00 -12.26
N VAL A 161 -11.34 7.05 -11.70
CA VAL A 161 -12.79 7.16 -11.49
C VAL A 161 -13.27 8.54 -11.95
N PRO A 162 -14.52 8.68 -12.43
CA PRO A 162 -15.09 9.99 -12.67
C PRO A 162 -15.34 10.74 -11.35
N VAL A 163 -15.30 12.06 -11.40
CA VAL A 163 -15.79 12.96 -10.36
C VAL A 163 -17.08 13.58 -10.88
N PHE A 164 -18.19 13.34 -10.18
CA PHE A 164 -19.49 13.87 -10.56
C PHE A 164 -19.71 15.25 -9.93
N ASP A 165 -20.61 16.04 -10.52
CA ASP A 165 -20.84 17.43 -10.09
C ASP A 165 -21.49 17.51 -8.70
N ASP A 166 -22.19 16.46 -8.28
CA ASP A 166 -22.86 16.31 -6.98
C ASP A 166 -22.05 15.48 -5.97
N ASP A 167 -20.78 15.13 -6.29
CA ASP A 167 -19.97 14.37 -5.36
C ASP A 167 -19.67 15.14 -4.08
N THR A 168 -19.81 14.42 -2.97
CA THR A 168 -19.19 14.76 -1.69
C THR A 168 -17.85 14.07 -1.56
N PRO A 169 -16.94 14.51 -0.66
CA PRO A 169 -15.71 13.78 -0.38
C PRO A 169 -15.93 12.31 -0.02
N ASP A 170 -17.04 11.98 0.63
CA ASP A 170 -17.36 10.62 1.05
C ASP A 170 -17.80 9.74 -0.14
N THR A 171 -18.66 10.26 -1.04
CA THR A 171 -19.09 9.51 -2.24
C THR A 171 -17.91 9.26 -3.19
N LEU A 172 -17.03 10.24 -3.34
CA LEU A 172 -15.80 10.06 -4.12
C LEU A 172 -14.85 9.06 -3.44
N ALA A 173 -14.67 9.15 -2.11
CA ALA A 173 -13.83 8.22 -1.36
C ALA A 173 -14.30 6.76 -1.52
N GLU A 174 -15.60 6.49 -1.42
CA GLU A 174 -16.16 5.15 -1.62
C GLU A 174 -15.89 4.62 -3.04
N ARG A 175 -16.00 5.49 -4.05
CA ARG A 175 -15.73 5.13 -5.45
C ARG A 175 -14.26 4.82 -5.67
N VAL A 176 -13.35 5.61 -5.09
CA VAL A 176 -11.89 5.39 -5.15
C VAL A 176 -11.51 4.13 -4.40
N LEU A 177 -12.04 3.89 -3.20
CA LEU A 177 -11.77 2.70 -2.39
C LEU A 177 -12.05 1.40 -3.15
N LYS A 178 -13.12 1.35 -3.96
CA LYS A 178 -13.41 0.19 -4.81
C LYS A 178 -12.26 -0.09 -5.78
N GLN A 179 -11.63 0.95 -6.33
CA GLN A 179 -10.47 0.80 -7.20
C GLN A 179 -9.20 0.40 -6.43
N GLU A 180 -8.99 0.94 -5.23
CA GLU A 180 -7.87 0.53 -4.37
C GLU A 180 -7.95 -0.97 -4.02
N CYS A 181 -9.15 -1.45 -3.69
CA CYS A 181 -9.41 -2.87 -3.38
C CYS A 181 -9.06 -3.83 -4.52
N GLU A 182 -9.02 -3.36 -5.76
CA GLU A 182 -8.60 -4.14 -6.92
C GLU A 182 -7.14 -3.87 -7.31
N ALA A 183 -6.72 -2.60 -7.29
CA ALA A 183 -5.39 -2.19 -7.74
C ALA A 183 -4.27 -2.72 -6.82
N TYR A 184 -4.47 -2.62 -5.50
CA TYR A 184 -3.41 -2.97 -4.56
C TYR A 184 -3.11 -4.48 -4.55
N PRO A 185 -4.10 -5.39 -4.43
CA PRO A 185 -3.84 -6.82 -4.57
C PRO A 185 -3.28 -7.21 -5.95
N ALA A 186 -3.68 -6.52 -7.02
CA ALA A 186 -3.12 -6.76 -8.35
C ALA A 186 -1.62 -6.42 -8.40
N ALA A 187 -1.19 -5.29 -7.81
CA ALA A 187 0.21 -4.91 -7.71
C ALA A 187 1.03 -5.92 -6.90
N ILE A 188 0.50 -6.37 -5.75
CA ILE A 188 1.13 -7.39 -4.91
C ILE A 188 1.29 -8.71 -5.68
N ARG A 189 0.27 -9.11 -6.44
CA ARG A 189 0.32 -10.32 -7.28
C ARG A 189 1.43 -10.22 -8.32
N VAL A 190 1.47 -9.14 -9.10
CA VAL A 190 2.50 -8.95 -10.13
C VAL A 190 3.91 -8.94 -9.53
N PHE A 191 4.06 -8.39 -8.32
CA PHE A 191 5.30 -8.48 -7.55
C PHE A 191 5.65 -9.93 -7.19
N SER A 192 4.68 -10.71 -6.67
CA SER A 192 4.89 -12.11 -6.30
C SER A 192 5.27 -13.00 -7.49
N GLU A 193 4.83 -12.62 -8.68
CA GLU A 193 5.16 -13.28 -9.94
C GLU A 193 6.55 -12.87 -10.48
N GLY A 194 7.25 -11.92 -9.83
CA GLY A 194 8.55 -11.41 -10.29
C GLY A 194 8.48 -10.60 -11.59
N ARG A 195 7.32 -10.06 -11.92
CA ARG A 195 7.02 -9.40 -13.19
C ARG A 195 7.17 -7.87 -13.17
N LEU A 196 7.70 -7.30 -12.10
CA LEU A 196 7.95 -5.86 -12.02
C LEU A 196 9.42 -5.56 -12.33
N LYS A 197 9.68 -4.85 -13.42
CA LYS A 197 10.99 -4.33 -13.78
C LYS A 197 11.02 -2.83 -13.54
N ILE A 198 11.92 -2.36 -12.66
CA ILE A 198 12.05 -0.95 -12.30
C ILE A 198 13.23 -0.34 -13.06
N GLU A 199 12.95 0.63 -13.92
CA GLU A 199 13.93 1.38 -14.70
C GLU A 199 13.82 2.87 -14.36
N GLY A 200 14.67 3.35 -13.44
CA GLY A 200 14.54 4.71 -12.90
C GLY A 200 13.19 4.90 -12.20
N ARG A 201 12.36 5.79 -12.71
CA ARG A 201 10.99 6.02 -12.21
C ARG A 201 9.91 5.16 -12.88
N LYS A 202 10.25 4.41 -13.91
CA LYS A 202 9.28 3.61 -14.65
C LYS A 202 9.23 2.19 -14.10
N VAL A 203 8.04 1.69 -13.85
CA VAL A 203 7.80 0.27 -13.57
C VAL A 203 7.14 -0.35 -14.80
N ARG A 204 7.79 -1.37 -15.35
CA ARG A 204 7.20 -2.19 -16.41
C ARG A 204 6.64 -3.47 -15.83
N ILE A 205 5.42 -3.80 -16.20
CA ILE A 205 4.81 -5.09 -15.88
C ILE A 205 5.11 -6.02 -17.06
N ILE A 206 6.03 -6.97 -16.85
CA ILE A 206 6.44 -7.92 -17.88
C ILE A 206 5.33 -8.95 -18.08
N THR A 207 4.93 -9.19 -19.32
CA THR A 207 4.01 -10.28 -19.65
C THR A 207 4.75 -11.62 -19.67
N PRO A 208 4.06 -12.77 -19.44
CA PRO A 208 4.72 -14.08 -19.49
C PRO A 208 5.41 -14.41 -20.83
N GLU A 209 5.00 -13.77 -21.92
CA GLU A 209 5.61 -13.91 -23.25
C GLU A 209 6.93 -13.13 -23.36
N GLN A 210 6.97 -11.93 -22.79
CA GLN A 210 8.18 -11.08 -22.77
C GLN A 210 9.28 -11.66 -21.88
N ASP A 211 8.93 -12.29 -20.75
CA ASP A 211 9.91 -12.94 -19.84
C ASP A 211 10.65 -14.12 -20.53
N LYS A 212 10.00 -14.81 -21.46
CA LYS A 212 10.62 -15.90 -22.24
C LYS A 212 11.64 -15.40 -23.27
N THR A 213 11.50 -14.17 -23.72
CA THR A 213 12.39 -13.58 -24.74
C THR A 213 13.65 -12.99 -24.09
N GLU A 214 13.54 -12.37 -22.91
CA GLU A 214 14.70 -11.81 -22.19
C GLU A 214 15.61 -12.88 -21.58
N LYS A 215 15.12 -14.10 -21.31
CA LYS A 215 15.92 -15.23 -20.79
C LYS A 215 16.67 -16.02 -21.86
N LYS A 216 16.54 -15.66 -23.14
CA LYS A 216 17.23 -16.32 -24.27
C LYS A 216 18.49 -15.59 -24.75
N PHE A 217 18.85 -14.49 -24.12
CA PHE A 217 20.08 -13.71 -24.32
C PHE A 217 20.80 -13.55 -22.98
#